data_6d88281ddbfeff82da7ab98411fefea2
#
_entry.id   6d88281ddbfeff82da7ab98411fefea2
#
_cell.length_a   1.000
_cell.length_b   1.000
_cell.length_c   1.000
_cell.angle_alpha   90.00
_cell.angle_beta   90.00
_cell.angle_gamma   90.00
#
_symmetry.space_group_name_H-M   'P 1'
#
loop_
_entity.id
_entity.type
_entity.pdbx_description
1 polymer ?
#
loop_
_entity_poly.entity_id
_entity_poly.type
_entity_poly.pdbx_seq_one_letter_code
_entity_poly.pdbx_strand_id
1 'polypeptide(L)'
;LKDVNVRRALAISIDRDEIVKAINAGDFYTPLYGYVPHGMMGAEKEFRTEGDEMQLYQQYDPEKAKELLKGAGYDESNPLTLKYKYSNNSIHADVAQMLEQMWKAIGVNVELEVVESGVFYDQIDQGDFDMSRYGLMCANDPSEFLNQWTKAMQPVPAVSDDNYDQMMNDVTKIVDRTEYMNKLHEIETYLVEENVYVIPLFDFNEPALKKENMKGVYMVPGDVPVYSYAYFE
;
A
#
# COMPACT_ATOMS: atom_id res chain seq x y z
N LEU A 1 10.04 -1.03 14.76
CA LEU A 1 9.79 0.19 13.97
C LEU A 1 8.89 1.21 14.71
N LYS A 2 9.21 1.52 15.99
CA LYS A 2 8.39 2.46 16.80
C LYS A 2 8.56 3.93 16.38
N ASP A 3 9.76 4.32 15.96
CA ASP A 3 10.07 5.69 15.53
C ASP A 3 9.51 5.95 14.13
N VAL A 4 8.71 6.99 13.98
CA VAL A 4 8.13 7.39 12.69
C VAL A 4 9.21 7.84 11.69
N ASN A 5 10.31 8.42 12.16
CA ASN A 5 11.40 8.82 11.27
C ASN A 5 12.11 7.62 10.65
N VAL A 6 12.20 6.50 11.37
CA VAL A 6 12.70 5.24 10.82
C VAL A 6 11.76 4.70 9.75
N ARG A 7 10.45 4.67 10.02
CA ARG A 7 9.46 4.24 9.03
C ARG A 7 9.46 5.15 7.79
N ARG A 8 9.57 6.46 8.00
CA ARG A 8 9.67 7.45 6.91
C ARG A 8 10.94 7.25 6.09
N ALA A 9 12.08 6.99 6.71
CA ALA A 9 13.32 6.69 6.01
C ALA A 9 13.18 5.46 5.10
N LEU A 10 12.59 4.38 5.63
CA LEU A 10 12.30 3.19 4.83
C LEU A 10 11.37 3.48 3.65
N ALA A 11 10.36 4.32 3.86
CA ALA A 11 9.37 4.65 2.83
C ALA A 11 9.93 5.51 1.69
N ILE A 12 10.69 6.58 2.03
CA ILE A 12 11.23 7.51 1.02
C ILE A 12 12.49 7.00 0.34
N SER A 13 13.08 5.90 0.79
CA SER A 13 14.19 5.23 0.11
C SER A 13 13.76 4.27 -1.00
N ILE A 14 12.46 4.11 -1.21
CA ILE A 14 11.91 3.20 -2.21
C ILE A 14 11.65 3.95 -3.52
N ASP A 15 12.33 3.54 -4.58
CA ASP A 15 12.04 3.96 -5.95
C ASP A 15 10.91 3.08 -6.53
N ARG A 16 9.68 3.61 -6.45
CA ARG A 16 8.49 2.89 -6.92
C ARG A 16 8.43 2.75 -8.41
N ASP A 17 8.96 3.73 -9.14
CA ASP A 17 9.01 3.70 -10.61
C ASP A 17 9.99 2.60 -11.08
N GLU A 18 11.13 2.43 -10.40
CA GLU A 18 12.06 1.34 -10.69
C GLU A 18 11.42 -0.02 -10.42
N ILE A 19 10.71 -0.19 -9.30
CA ILE A 19 10.00 -1.43 -8.97
C ILE A 19 8.98 -1.76 -10.06
N VAL A 20 8.07 -0.83 -10.37
CA VAL A 20 7.02 -1.04 -11.36
C VAL A 20 7.61 -1.35 -12.73
N LYS A 21 8.65 -0.62 -13.15
CA LYS A 21 9.34 -0.88 -14.41
C LYS A 21 9.94 -2.29 -14.47
N ALA A 22 10.46 -2.79 -13.36
CA ALA A 22 11.08 -4.12 -13.31
C ALA A 22 10.05 -5.27 -13.36
N ILE A 23 8.89 -5.11 -12.70
CA ILE A 23 7.85 -6.14 -12.64
C ILE A 23 6.79 -6.02 -13.74
N ASN A 24 6.75 -4.91 -14.48
CA ASN A 24 5.65 -4.56 -15.38
C ASN A 24 5.81 -5.19 -16.76
N ALA A 25 5.35 -6.42 -16.89
CA ALA A 25 5.37 -7.17 -18.16
C ALA A 25 4.09 -6.92 -18.99
N GLY A 26 3.61 -5.67 -19.09
CA GLY A 26 2.42 -5.36 -19.89
C GLY A 26 1.56 -4.22 -19.35
N ASP A 27 2.18 -3.28 -18.65
CA ASP A 27 1.54 -2.07 -18.09
C ASP A 27 0.39 -2.36 -17.11
N PHE A 28 0.51 -3.44 -16.33
CA PHE A 28 -0.52 -3.83 -15.36
C PHE A 28 -0.30 -3.24 -13.97
N TYR A 29 0.85 -2.64 -13.71
CA TYR A 29 1.21 -2.06 -12.43
C TYR A 29 1.43 -0.56 -12.55
N THR A 30 0.93 0.20 -11.58
CA THR A 30 1.08 1.65 -11.51
C THR A 30 1.68 2.03 -10.15
N PRO A 31 2.73 2.88 -10.09
CA PRO A 31 3.28 3.32 -8.81
C PRO A 31 2.20 3.97 -7.95
N LEU A 32 2.17 3.63 -6.67
CA LEU A 32 1.17 4.14 -5.74
C LEU A 32 1.84 4.91 -4.61
N TYR A 33 1.51 6.19 -4.49
CA TYR A 33 2.06 7.09 -3.48
C TYR A 33 1.08 7.40 -2.34
N GLY A 34 -0.19 7.15 -2.52
CA GLY A 34 -1.22 7.10 -1.49
C GLY A 34 -1.72 5.66 -1.33
N TYR A 35 -2.57 5.39 -0.36
CA TYR A 35 -3.01 4.02 -0.09
C TYR A 35 -4.27 3.62 -0.88
N VAL A 36 -5.17 4.57 -1.09
CA VAL A 36 -6.34 4.35 -1.96
C VAL A 36 -5.87 4.27 -3.42
N PRO A 37 -6.18 3.20 -4.16
CA PRO A 37 -5.68 3.00 -5.52
C PRO A 37 -6.29 3.98 -6.53
N HIS A 38 -5.69 4.02 -7.72
CA HIS A 38 -6.24 4.74 -8.87
C HIS A 38 -7.61 4.20 -9.30
N GLY A 39 -8.39 5.05 -9.97
CA GLY A 39 -9.72 4.68 -10.47
C GLY A 39 -10.85 4.76 -9.44
N MET A 40 -10.55 4.97 -8.16
CA MET A 40 -11.57 5.14 -7.13
C MET A 40 -12.20 6.53 -7.22
N MET A 41 -13.55 6.58 -7.22
CA MET A 41 -14.27 7.86 -7.28
C MET A 41 -14.28 8.57 -5.93
N GLY A 42 -13.87 9.83 -5.94
CA GLY A 42 -14.03 10.77 -4.85
C GLY A 42 -15.40 11.45 -4.82
N ALA A 43 -15.46 12.73 -4.48
CA ALA A 43 -16.68 13.52 -4.47
C ALA A 43 -17.16 13.87 -5.90
N GLU A 44 -16.29 14.43 -6.72
CA GLU A 44 -16.60 14.88 -8.09
C GLU A 44 -15.66 14.28 -9.14
N LYS A 45 -14.44 13.90 -8.73
CA LYS A 45 -13.39 13.34 -9.59
C LYS A 45 -12.88 12.03 -9.00
N GLU A 46 -11.85 11.50 -9.60
CA GLU A 46 -11.08 10.41 -9.02
C GLU A 46 -10.41 10.86 -7.70
N PHE A 47 -10.51 10.04 -6.67
CA PHE A 47 -9.98 10.34 -5.33
C PHE A 47 -8.51 10.79 -5.37
N ARG A 48 -7.65 10.11 -6.14
CA ARG A 48 -6.23 10.50 -6.30
C ARG A 48 -6.02 11.88 -6.93
N THR A 49 -6.99 12.40 -7.70
CA THR A 49 -6.90 13.68 -8.40
C THR A 49 -7.62 14.83 -7.67
N GLU A 50 -8.39 14.54 -6.63
CA GLU A 50 -9.04 15.57 -5.81
C GLU A 50 -8.06 16.23 -4.83
N GLY A 51 -7.08 15.45 -4.34
CA GLY A 51 -6.06 15.92 -3.42
C GLY A 51 -4.73 16.12 -4.13
N ASP A 52 -4.48 17.30 -4.69
CA ASP A 52 -3.28 17.57 -5.50
C ASP A 52 -1.96 17.25 -4.79
N GLU A 53 -1.90 17.38 -3.47
CA GLU A 53 -0.69 17.17 -2.68
C GLU A 53 -0.52 15.72 -2.21
N MET A 54 -1.58 14.94 -2.23
CA MET A 54 -1.59 13.56 -1.70
C MET A 54 -0.86 12.56 -2.58
N GLN A 55 -0.65 12.91 -3.83
CA GLN A 55 0.09 12.09 -4.79
C GLN A 55 1.59 12.08 -4.52
N LEU A 56 2.05 12.91 -3.59
CA LEU A 56 3.45 13.14 -3.33
C LEU A 56 3.95 12.53 -2.02
N TYR A 57 3.13 11.70 -1.36
CA TYR A 57 3.56 10.99 -0.15
C TYR A 57 4.79 10.14 -0.42
N GLN A 58 5.72 10.15 0.53
CA GLN A 58 6.86 9.25 0.50
C GLN A 58 7.65 9.31 -0.81
N GLN A 59 7.86 10.51 -1.37
CA GLN A 59 8.71 10.68 -2.56
C GLN A 59 10.10 10.11 -2.34
N TYR A 60 10.67 9.57 -3.42
CA TYR A 60 11.99 8.98 -3.40
C TYR A 60 13.08 10.00 -3.05
N ASP A 61 13.69 9.84 -1.89
CA ASP A 61 14.82 10.65 -1.41
C ASP A 61 15.73 9.80 -0.49
N PRO A 62 16.64 9.00 -1.06
CA PRO A 62 17.53 8.14 -0.28
C PRO A 62 18.53 8.90 0.58
N GLU A 63 18.90 10.12 0.21
CA GLU A 63 19.82 10.92 1.03
C GLU A 63 19.11 11.44 2.28
N LYS A 64 17.87 11.90 2.15
CA LYS A 64 17.04 12.26 3.29
C LYS A 64 16.74 11.06 4.19
N ALA A 65 16.57 9.88 3.61
CA ALA A 65 16.38 8.63 4.36
C ALA A 65 17.59 8.34 5.26
N LYS A 66 18.81 8.48 4.76
CA LYS A 66 20.05 8.32 5.56
C LYS A 66 20.11 9.34 6.71
N GLU A 67 19.75 10.60 6.46
CA GLU A 67 19.70 11.63 7.50
C GLU A 67 18.71 11.26 8.62
N LEU A 68 17.52 10.78 8.26
CA LEU A 68 16.49 10.36 9.21
C LEU A 68 16.95 9.16 10.06
N LEU A 69 17.58 8.14 9.43
CA LEU A 69 18.13 7.00 10.15
C LEU A 69 19.23 7.43 11.13
N LYS A 70 20.14 8.30 10.69
CA LYS A 70 21.19 8.84 11.54
C LYS A 70 20.60 9.63 12.72
N GLY A 71 19.57 10.44 12.48
CA GLY A 71 18.85 11.17 13.53
C GLY A 71 18.17 10.24 14.55
N ALA A 72 17.76 9.05 14.12
CA ALA A 72 17.20 8.00 14.97
C ALA A 72 18.26 7.09 15.64
N GLY A 73 19.56 7.36 15.43
CA GLY A 73 20.66 6.63 16.04
C GLY A 73 21.16 5.41 15.26
N TYR A 74 20.78 5.30 13.98
CA TYR A 74 21.24 4.22 13.10
C TYR A 74 22.28 4.75 12.09
N ASP A 75 23.45 4.10 12.06
CA ASP A 75 24.57 4.41 11.17
C ASP A 75 25.41 3.16 10.87
N GLU A 76 26.55 3.32 10.21
CA GLU A 76 27.46 2.20 9.90
C GLU A 76 27.95 1.43 11.13
N SER A 77 28.05 2.07 12.30
CA SER A 77 28.48 1.44 13.56
C SER A 77 27.33 0.76 14.30
N ASN A 78 26.11 1.14 14.02
CA ASN A 78 24.88 0.63 14.61
C ASN A 78 23.78 0.53 13.53
N PRO A 79 23.89 -0.39 12.56
CA PRO A 79 22.94 -0.49 11.48
C PRO A 79 21.58 -1.02 11.95
N LEU A 80 20.51 -0.47 11.40
CA LEU A 80 19.18 -1.04 11.57
C LEU A 80 19.14 -2.42 10.91
N THR A 81 18.65 -3.42 11.64
CA THR A 81 18.34 -4.73 11.09
C THR A 81 16.85 -5.00 11.25
N LEU A 82 16.19 -5.48 10.21
CA LEU A 82 14.77 -5.81 10.22
C LEU A 82 14.46 -7.10 9.44
N LYS A 83 13.38 -7.77 9.83
CA LYS A 83 12.82 -8.90 9.11
C LYS A 83 11.70 -8.43 8.19
N TYR A 84 11.81 -8.78 6.92
CA TYR A 84 10.77 -8.54 5.93
C TYR A 84 10.14 -9.85 5.46
N LYS A 85 8.88 -10.03 5.79
CA LYS A 85 8.12 -11.26 5.48
C LYS A 85 7.30 -11.09 4.20
N TYR A 86 7.40 -12.06 3.29
CA TYR A 86 6.66 -12.07 2.03
C TYR A 86 6.27 -13.48 1.59
N SER A 87 5.24 -13.60 0.75
CA SER A 87 4.80 -14.88 0.21
C SER A 87 5.63 -15.31 -0.99
N ASN A 88 5.74 -16.61 -1.23
CA ASN A 88 6.58 -17.26 -2.28
C ASN A 88 6.07 -17.06 -3.73
N ASN A 89 5.27 -16.04 -4.00
CA ASN A 89 4.93 -15.60 -5.36
C ASN A 89 6.15 -14.94 -6.02
N SER A 90 6.36 -15.16 -7.32
CA SER A 90 7.54 -14.67 -8.04
C SER A 90 7.67 -13.14 -7.99
N ILE A 91 6.57 -12.41 -8.21
CA ILE A 91 6.54 -10.94 -8.15
C ILE A 91 6.89 -10.45 -6.75
N HIS A 92 6.37 -11.12 -5.70
CA HIS A 92 6.68 -10.74 -4.32
C HIS A 92 8.16 -10.98 -3.98
N ALA A 93 8.77 -12.02 -4.55
CA ALA A 93 10.19 -12.30 -4.37
C ALA A 93 11.05 -11.25 -5.07
N ASP A 94 10.71 -10.88 -6.30
CA ASP A 94 11.43 -9.84 -7.05
C ASP A 94 11.35 -8.49 -6.32
N VAL A 95 10.16 -8.07 -5.89
CA VAL A 95 9.96 -6.85 -5.11
C VAL A 95 10.74 -6.89 -3.79
N ALA A 96 10.70 -8.02 -3.06
CA ALA A 96 11.45 -8.16 -1.80
C ALA A 96 12.95 -7.98 -1.98
N GLN A 97 13.53 -8.53 -3.06
CA GLN A 97 14.95 -8.36 -3.38
C GLN A 97 15.28 -6.90 -3.77
N MET A 98 14.40 -6.22 -4.49
CA MET A 98 14.59 -4.81 -4.81
C MET A 98 14.52 -3.94 -3.56
N LEU A 99 13.56 -4.16 -2.68
CA LEU A 99 13.45 -3.46 -1.39
C LEU A 99 14.70 -3.70 -0.53
N GLU A 100 15.20 -4.94 -0.44
CA GLU A 100 16.45 -5.24 0.28
C GLU A 100 17.61 -4.41 -0.26
N GLN A 101 17.77 -4.31 -1.59
CA GLN A 101 18.84 -3.53 -2.21
C GLN A 101 18.70 -2.03 -1.93
N MET A 102 17.48 -1.48 -2.04
CA MET A 102 17.21 -0.08 -1.76
C MET A 102 17.47 0.27 -0.29
N TRP A 103 17.02 -0.56 0.64
CA TRP A 103 17.27 -0.36 2.06
C TRP A 103 18.74 -0.56 2.43
N LYS A 104 19.42 -1.50 1.81
CA LYS A 104 20.87 -1.67 1.97
C LYS A 104 21.64 -0.43 1.51
N ALA A 105 21.20 0.26 0.46
CA ALA A 105 21.84 1.49 -0.02
C ALA A 105 21.76 2.65 0.97
N ILE A 106 20.82 2.60 1.92
CA ILE A 106 20.69 3.57 3.02
C ILE A 106 21.23 3.04 4.36
N GLY A 107 21.92 1.89 4.36
CA GLY A 107 22.58 1.32 5.56
C GLY A 107 21.68 0.44 6.43
N VAL A 108 20.57 -0.08 5.89
CA VAL A 108 19.68 -1.01 6.59
C VAL A 108 19.95 -2.45 6.17
N ASN A 109 20.06 -3.34 7.14
CA ASN A 109 20.17 -4.78 6.91
C ASN A 109 18.78 -5.40 6.93
N VAL A 110 18.46 -6.20 5.91
CA VAL A 110 17.16 -6.86 5.79
C VAL A 110 17.34 -8.37 5.80
N GLU A 111 16.59 -9.03 6.66
CA GLU A 111 16.44 -10.49 6.68
C GLU A 111 15.16 -10.84 5.92
N LEU A 112 15.30 -11.35 4.70
CA LEU A 112 14.18 -11.76 3.88
C LEU A 112 13.62 -13.11 4.37
N GLU A 113 12.35 -13.12 4.76
CA GLU A 113 11.64 -14.33 5.20
C GLU A 113 10.53 -14.68 4.21
N VAL A 114 10.76 -15.73 3.42
CA VAL A 114 9.77 -16.24 2.47
C VAL A 114 8.84 -17.23 3.15
N VAL A 115 7.55 -17.06 2.90
CA VAL A 115 6.48 -17.92 3.43
C VAL A 115 5.67 -18.51 2.28
N GLU A 116 5.25 -19.75 2.42
CA GLU A 116 4.35 -20.39 1.46
C GLU A 116 3.01 -19.63 1.39
N SER A 117 2.51 -19.40 0.17
CA SER A 117 1.35 -18.50 -0.06
C SER A 117 0.08 -18.94 0.66
N GLY A 118 -0.14 -20.26 0.81
CA GLY A 118 -1.34 -20.79 1.43
C GLY A 118 -1.46 -20.53 2.94
N VAL A 119 -0.33 -20.27 3.62
CA VAL A 119 -0.28 -20.00 5.07
C VAL A 119 0.26 -18.60 5.40
N PHE A 120 0.51 -17.79 4.38
CA PHE A 120 1.14 -16.49 4.55
C PHE A 120 0.33 -15.56 5.47
N TYR A 121 -0.96 -15.41 5.23
CA TYR A 121 -1.81 -14.52 6.03
C TYR A 121 -1.97 -15.04 7.47
N ASP A 122 -2.09 -16.35 7.68
CA ASP A 122 -2.12 -16.94 9.03
C ASP A 122 -0.84 -16.63 9.82
N GLN A 123 0.31 -16.56 9.15
CA GLN A 123 1.57 -16.17 9.79
C GLN A 123 1.69 -14.66 10.03
N ILE A 124 1.14 -13.83 9.14
CA ILE A 124 1.04 -12.39 9.37
C ILE A 124 0.20 -12.12 10.61
N ASP A 125 -0.90 -12.81 10.79
CA ASP A 125 -1.79 -12.69 11.94
C ASP A 125 -1.11 -13.05 13.28
N GLN A 126 -0.02 -13.81 13.25
CA GLN A 126 0.81 -14.10 14.43
C GLN A 126 1.76 -12.96 14.82
N GLY A 127 2.01 -11.99 13.91
CA GLY A 127 2.80 -10.79 14.19
C GLY A 127 4.30 -10.99 14.32
N ASP A 128 4.85 -12.12 13.89
CA ASP A 128 6.30 -12.39 13.94
C ASP A 128 7.02 -11.80 12.72
N PHE A 129 7.07 -10.49 12.63
CA PHE A 129 7.80 -9.72 11.60
C PHE A 129 8.02 -8.27 12.06
N ASP A 130 9.01 -7.60 11.48
CA ASP A 130 9.16 -6.15 11.60
C ASP A 130 8.38 -5.42 10.51
N MET A 131 8.45 -5.95 9.29
CA MET A 131 7.68 -5.50 8.14
C MET A 131 7.17 -6.70 7.34
N SER A 132 6.04 -6.54 6.72
CA SER A 132 5.47 -7.55 5.83
C SER A 132 4.86 -6.90 4.59
N ARG A 133 4.90 -7.63 3.48
CA ARG A 133 4.07 -7.26 2.34
C ARG A 133 2.59 -7.46 2.70
N TYR A 134 1.73 -6.65 2.15
CA TYR A 134 0.29 -6.84 2.20
C TYR A 134 -0.32 -6.51 0.84
N GLY A 135 -1.35 -7.21 0.45
CA GLY A 135 -2.12 -6.93 -0.76
C GLY A 135 -3.60 -6.91 -0.42
N LEU A 136 -4.31 -5.91 -0.92
CA LEU A 136 -5.72 -5.72 -0.65
C LEU A 136 -6.48 -5.48 -1.96
N MET A 137 -7.64 -6.11 -2.06
CA MET A 137 -8.65 -5.80 -3.05
C MET A 137 -9.91 -5.35 -2.32
N CYS A 138 -10.36 -4.12 -2.61
CA CYS A 138 -11.62 -3.58 -2.10
C CYS A 138 -12.40 -3.00 -3.29
N ALA A 139 -13.72 -2.95 -3.18
CA ALA A 139 -14.51 -2.86 -4.39
C ALA A 139 -15.06 -1.47 -4.73
N ASN A 140 -15.52 -0.64 -3.77
CA ASN A 140 -16.48 0.38 -4.15
C ASN A 140 -16.24 1.78 -3.58
N ASP A 141 -15.56 1.92 -2.46
CA ASP A 141 -15.39 3.22 -1.80
C ASP A 141 -14.01 3.34 -1.16
N PRO A 142 -13.36 4.51 -1.25
CA PRO A 142 -12.06 4.76 -0.60
C PRO A 142 -11.99 4.36 0.87
N SER A 143 -13.11 4.50 1.60
CA SER A 143 -13.17 4.12 3.01
C SER A 143 -12.95 2.62 3.26
N GLU A 144 -13.27 1.75 2.31
CA GLU A 144 -13.06 0.30 2.45
C GLU A 144 -11.57 -0.03 2.54
N PHE A 145 -10.73 0.67 1.78
CA PHE A 145 -9.28 0.54 1.86
C PHE A 145 -8.75 1.02 3.21
N LEU A 146 -9.18 2.20 3.64
CA LEU A 146 -8.72 2.79 4.90
C LEU A 146 -9.21 2.00 6.12
N ASN A 147 -10.45 1.49 6.10
CA ASN A 147 -11.02 0.73 7.20
C ASN A 147 -10.23 -0.55 7.52
N GLN A 148 -9.51 -1.12 6.55
CA GLN A 148 -8.69 -2.32 6.76
C GLN A 148 -7.62 -2.16 7.84
N TRP A 149 -7.22 -0.92 8.15
CA TRP A 149 -6.17 -0.62 9.13
C TRP A 149 -6.71 -0.30 10.52
N THR A 150 -8.01 -0.40 10.74
CA THR A 150 -8.60 -0.28 12.09
C THR A 150 -8.33 -1.55 12.90
N LYS A 151 -8.27 -1.41 14.21
CA LYS A 151 -8.12 -2.56 15.13
C LYS A 151 -9.21 -3.61 14.96
N ALA A 152 -10.41 -3.21 14.55
CA ALA A 152 -11.55 -4.11 14.34
C ALA A 152 -11.35 -5.04 13.14
N MET A 153 -10.57 -4.60 12.13
CA MET A 153 -10.34 -5.35 10.89
C MET A 153 -9.03 -6.14 10.89
N GLN A 154 -8.08 -5.77 11.75
CA GLN A 154 -6.77 -6.42 11.81
C GLN A 154 -6.67 -7.31 13.06
N PRO A 155 -6.54 -8.63 12.91
CA PRO A 155 -6.37 -9.55 14.04
C PRO A 155 -5.04 -9.32 14.75
N VAL A 156 -3.99 -8.93 14.03
CA VAL A 156 -2.75 -8.40 14.59
C VAL A 156 -2.69 -6.92 14.27
N PRO A 157 -2.69 -6.03 15.24
CA PRO A 157 -2.70 -4.60 15.00
C PRO A 157 -1.34 -4.14 14.45
N ALA A 158 -1.17 -4.23 13.14
CA ALA A 158 -0.08 -3.54 12.42
C ALA A 158 -0.19 -2.03 12.66
N VAL A 159 -1.42 -1.54 12.73
CA VAL A 159 -1.76 -0.18 13.16
C VAL A 159 -2.62 -0.27 14.42
N SER A 160 -2.03 -0.06 15.59
CA SER A 160 -2.76 -0.02 16.87
C SER A 160 -2.86 1.42 17.35
N ASP A 161 -3.80 2.17 16.79
CA ASP A 161 -3.96 3.59 17.03
C ASP A 161 -5.43 3.95 17.29
N ASP A 162 -5.72 4.37 18.54
CA ASP A 162 -7.07 4.76 18.94
C ASP A 162 -7.57 6.01 18.20
N ASN A 163 -6.67 6.91 17.80
CA ASN A 163 -7.03 8.11 17.07
C ASN A 163 -7.43 7.75 15.63
N TYR A 164 -6.70 6.82 15.00
CA TYR A 164 -7.07 6.31 13.69
C TYR A 164 -8.46 5.65 13.70
N ASP A 165 -8.71 4.77 14.67
CA ASP A 165 -10.02 4.13 14.85
C ASP A 165 -11.13 5.16 15.05
N GLN A 166 -10.86 6.21 15.85
CA GLN A 166 -11.83 7.28 16.08
C GLN A 166 -12.10 8.07 14.80
N MET A 167 -11.07 8.42 14.02
CA MET A 167 -11.24 9.11 12.73
C MET A 167 -12.11 8.29 11.77
N MET A 168 -11.83 6.97 11.65
CA MET A 168 -12.63 6.06 10.83
C MET A 168 -14.08 5.92 11.32
N ASN A 169 -14.30 5.93 12.64
CA ASN A 169 -15.66 5.88 13.20
C ASN A 169 -16.41 7.21 12.96
N ASP A 170 -15.73 8.33 13.04
CA ASP A 170 -16.36 9.65 12.86
C ASP A 170 -16.72 9.92 11.41
N VAL A 171 -15.92 9.49 10.44
CA VAL A 171 -16.22 9.66 9.02
C VAL A 171 -17.54 8.98 8.62
N THR A 172 -17.91 7.88 9.26
CA THR A 172 -19.19 7.17 8.96
C THR A 172 -20.44 8.00 9.28
N LYS A 173 -20.30 9.07 10.05
CA LYS A 173 -21.41 9.96 10.47
C LYS A 173 -21.63 11.12 9.50
N ILE A 174 -20.71 11.33 8.57
CA ILE A 174 -20.74 12.42 7.61
C ILE A 174 -21.67 12.04 6.44
N VAL A 175 -22.65 12.88 6.16
CA VAL A 175 -23.66 12.65 5.10
C VAL A 175 -23.28 13.39 3.81
N ASP A 176 -22.69 14.57 3.91
CA ASP A 176 -22.23 15.33 2.75
C ASP A 176 -21.06 14.63 2.07
N ARG A 177 -21.19 14.36 0.76
CA ARG A 177 -20.18 13.57 0.01
C ARG A 177 -18.83 14.26 -0.05
N THR A 178 -18.81 15.57 -0.20
CA THR A 178 -17.56 16.34 -0.28
C THR A 178 -16.84 16.35 1.07
N GLU A 179 -17.58 16.61 2.14
CA GLU A 179 -17.03 16.56 3.50
C GLU A 179 -16.52 15.16 3.85
N TYR A 180 -17.28 14.13 3.47
CA TYR A 180 -16.90 12.73 3.66
C TYR A 180 -15.57 12.40 2.95
N MET A 181 -15.41 12.76 1.67
CA MET A 181 -14.19 12.51 0.93
C MET A 181 -13.01 13.31 1.45
N ASN A 182 -13.20 14.58 1.80
CA ASN A 182 -12.16 15.37 2.43
C ASN A 182 -11.67 14.72 3.74
N LYS A 183 -12.58 14.14 4.51
CA LYS A 183 -12.20 13.44 5.74
C LYS A 183 -11.44 12.14 5.46
N LEU A 184 -11.78 11.41 4.41
CA LEU A 184 -11.01 10.24 3.99
C LEU A 184 -9.60 10.62 3.52
N HIS A 185 -9.43 11.76 2.86
CA HIS A 185 -8.12 12.30 2.53
C HIS A 185 -7.28 12.59 3.78
N GLU A 186 -7.87 13.23 4.80
CA GLU A 186 -7.18 13.47 6.08
C GLU A 186 -6.77 12.15 6.75
N ILE A 187 -7.64 11.13 6.72
CA ILE A 187 -7.36 9.80 7.29
C ILE A 187 -6.22 9.11 6.53
N GLU A 188 -6.19 9.20 5.21
CA GLU A 188 -5.10 8.66 4.42
C GLU A 188 -3.78 9.38 4.72
N THR A 189 -3.80 10.71 4.82
CA THR A 189 -2.63 11.51 5.23
C THR A 189 -2.10 11.06 6.58
N TYR A 190 -2.98 10.86 7.54
CA TYR A 190 -2.62 10.35 8.86
C TYR A 190 -1.95 8.97 8.80
N LEU A 191 -2.51 8.06 7.99
CA LEU A 191 -2.01 6.69 7.85
C LEU A 191 -0.65 6.63 7.15
N VAL A 192 -0.52 7.35 6.03
CA VAL A 192 0.58 7.18 5.08
C VAL A 192 1.70 8.19 5.31
N GLU A 193 1.37 9.46 5.59
CA GLU A 193 2.36 10.52 5.68
C GLU A 193 2.72 10.87 7.12
N GLU A 194 1.75 11.11 7.99
CA GLU A 194 2.05 11.55 9.35
C GLU A 194 2.68 10.43 10.18
N ASN A 195 2.08 9.24 10.13
CA ASN A 195 2.51 8.10 10.93
C ASN A 195 3.28 7.02 10.15
N VAL A 196 3.19 7.00 8.84
CA VAL A 196 3.86 6.01 7.97
C VAL A 196 3.63 4.58 8.49
N TYR A 197 2.39 4.25 8.78
CA TYR A 197 2.03 2.89 9.20
C TYR A 197 2.01 1.94 8.02
N VAL A 198 1.74 2.47 6.83
CA VAL A 198 1.66 1.75 5.57
C VAL A 198 2.57 2.42 4.55
N ILE A 199 3.26 1.61 3.77
CA ILE A 199 4.10 2.04 2.65
C ILE A 199 3.47 1.52 1.36
N PRO A 200 2.65 2.32 0.67
CA PRO A 200 2.12 1.96 -0.64
C PRO A 200 3.26 1.78 -1.64
N LEU A 201 3.18 0.76 -2.49
CA LEU A 201 4.19 0.49 -3.51
C LEU A 201 3.63 0.68 -4.92
N PHE A 202 2.59 -0.06 -5.23
CA PHE A 202 1.91 -0.02 -6.52
C PHE A 202 0.50 -0.59 -6.38
N ASP A 203 -0.39 -0.17 -7.25
CA ASP A 203 -1.62 -0.88 -7.56
C ASP A 203 -1.44 -1.75 -8.81
N PHE A 204 -2.34 -2.69 -9.02
CA PHE A 204 -2.31 -3.56 -10.18
C PHE A 204 -3.71 -3.74 -10.75
N ASN A 205 -3.76 -3.83 -12.08
CA ASN A 205 -4.97 -4.18 -12.81
C ASN A 205 -4.91 -5.65 -13.22
N GLU A 206 -5.95 -6.41 -12.94
CA GLU A 206 -6.02 -7.78 -13.41
C GLU A 206 -6.46 -7.83 -14.89
N PRO A 207 -5.62 -8.35 -15.80
CA PRO A 207 -5.98 -8.45 -17.19
C PRO A 207 -7.05 -9.53 -17.40
N ALA A 208 -8.15 -9.18 -18.06
CA ALA A 208 -9.18 -10.13 -18.47
C ALA A 208 -9.10 -10.41 -19.98
N LEU A 209 -8.92 -11.68 -20.34
CA LEU A 209 -8.97 -12.14 -21.72
C LEU A 209 -10.39 -12.60 -22.07
N LYS A 210 -10.95 -12.04 -23.13
CA LYS A 210 -12.23 -12.48 -23.68
C LYS A 210 -12.14 -12.75 -25.19
N LYS A 211 -13.00 -13.61 -25.72
CA LYS A 211 -13.13 -13.77 -27.17
C LYS A 211 -13.63 -12.49 -27.80
N GLU A 212 -13.16 -12.16 -29.01
CA GLU A 212 -13.50 -10.92 -29.71
C GLU A 212 -15.01 -10.78 -29.93
N ASN A 213 -15.69 -11.88 -30.24
CA ASN A 213 -17.14 -11.92 -30.44
C ASN A 213 -17.94 -12.02 -29.13
N MET A 214 -17.33 -11.96 -27.96
CA MET A 214 -18.00 -11.88 -26.67
C MET A 214 -18.24 -10.43 -26.30
N LYS A 215 -19.52 -10.05 -26.17
CA LYS A 215 -19.98 -8.69 -25.86
C LYS A 215 -20.68 -8.66 -24.49
N GLY A 216 -20.97 -7.47 -23.98
CA GLY A 216 -21.70 -7.29 -22.72
C GLY A 216 -20.92 -7.65 -21.46
N VAL A 217 -19.60 -7.85 -21.55
CA VAL A 217 -18.71 -7.98 -20.38
C VAL A 217 -18.16 -6.61 -20.02
N TYR A 218 -18.28 -6.23 -18.76
CA TYR A 218 -17.67 -5.01 -18.22
C TYR A 218 -16.96 -5.30 -16.90
N MET A 219 -15.99 -4.45 -16.58
CA MET A 219 -15.23 -4.51 -15.31
C MET A 219 -15.90 -3.57 -14.31
N VAL A 220 -15.96 -3.99 -13.07
CA VAL A 220 -16.30 -3.11 -11.94
C VAL A 220 -15.04 -2.81 -11.12
N PRO A 221 -15.04 -1.78 -10.27
CA PRO A 221 -13.92 -1.51 -9.37
C PRO A 221 -13.48 -2.77 -8.62
N GLY A 222 -12.16 -2.96 -8.47
CA GLY A 222 -11.57 -4.20 -7.95
C GLY A 222 -11.35 -5.27 -9.03
N ASP A 223 -11.38 -4.88 -10.32
CA ASP A 223 -11.07 -5.71 -11.49
C ASP A 223 -11.91 -6.99 -11.63
N VAL A 224 -13.13 -6.96 -11.10
CA VAL A 224 -14.05 -8.09 -11.18
C VAL A 224 -14.85 -8.04 -12.50
N PRO A 225 -14.68 -9.02 -13.39
CA PRO A 225 -15.47 -9.07 -14.63
C PRO A 225 -16.92 -9.49 -14.35
N VAL A 226 -17.86 -8.70 -14.85
CA VAL A 226 -19.30 -8.97 -14.76
C VAL A 226 -19.80 -9.55 -16.07
N TYR A 227 -20.31 -10.77 -16.03
CA TYR A 227 -20.79 -11.53 -17.18
C TYR A 227 -22.32 -11.58 -17.30
N SER A 228 -23.07 -10.93 -16.42
CA SER A 228 -24.54 -11.01 -16.37
C SER A 228 -25.23 -10.58 -17.66
N TYR A 229 -24.57 -9.78 -18.47
CA TYR A 229 -25.06 -9.30 -19.78
C TYR A 229 -24.23 -9.84 -20.94
N ALA A 230 -23.39 -10.85 -20.69
CA ALA A 230 -22.51 -11.39 -21.72
C ALA A 230 -23.29 -12.19 -22.77
N TYR A 231 -22.97 -11.99 -24.04
CA TYR A 231 -23.51 -12.73 -25.17
C TYR A 231 -22.44 -12.87 -26.27
N PHE A 232 -22.66 -13.77 -27.20
CA PHE A 232 -21.81 -13.94 -28.38
C PHE A 232 -22.50 -13.42 -29.63
N GLU A 233 -21.80 -12.62 -30.41
CA GLU A 233 -22.18 -12.23 -31.77
C GLU A 233 -21.67 -13.22 -32.80
#